data_0d0802207bc77526c6bcb74a6c6f10fe
#
_entry.id   0d0802207bc77526c6bcb74a6c6f10fe
#
_cell.length_a   1.000
_cell.length_b   1.000
_cell.length_c   1.000
_cell.angle_alpha   90.00
_cell.angle_beta   90.00
_cell.angle_gamma   90.00
#
_symmetry.space_group_name_H-M   'P 1'
#
loop_
_entity.id
_entity.type
_entity.pdbx_description
1 polymer ?
#
loop_
_entity_poly.entity_id
_entity_poly.type
_entity_poly.pdbx_seq_one_letter_code
_entity_poly.pdbx_strand_id
1 'polypeptide(L)'
;PDLTSPASTSVYLEVLSRIARRYRDPSRSPGGITHWIAHNEIDFHTIWTNMGKQPRSIETETYYRSMRKIGTVAKRHNPHATVFASLTHHWNVPDDDSWQRLSPRELLNSIQQYSRLGGDFDWGVAYHPYPQSLFATVAWSDRNVSDRYDTPLITIQNLQVLGRFLQQPRMLNAVGEMRTVLLSEQGFHSADYGEPSQQFQSQSLSYAMQRLKTMPWIESFHYHRWIDHPDEGGLKLGLRTLPTAENPFGKRKKSWYVYQAIK
;
A
#
# COMPACT_ATOMS: atom_id res chain seq x y z
N PRO A 1 3.89 17.61 -4.64
CA PRO A 1 3.56 19.02 -4.94
C PRO A 1 3.29 19.80 -3.66
N ASP A 2 3.57 21.08 -3.66
CA ASP A 2 3.16 22.00 -2.61
C ASP A 2 1.70 22.41 -2.86
N LEU A 3 0.77 21.86 -2.07
CA LEU A 3 -0.66 22.15 -2.23
C LEU A 3 -1.09 23.47 -1.57
N THR A 4 -0.17 24.19 -0.89
CA THR A 4 -0.40 25.55 -0.37
C THR A 4 -0.13 26.59 -1.46
N SER A 5 0.66 26.26 -2.47
CA SER A 5 0.95 27.10 -3.64
C SER A 5 -0.08 26.89 -4.75
N PRO A 6 -0.82 27.93 -5.17
CA PRO A 6 -1.74 27.84 -6.31
C PRO A 6 -1.05 27.40 -7.62
N ALA A 7 0.15 27.92 -7.89
CA ALA A 7 0.93 27.57 -9.07
C ALA A 7 1.33 26.08 -9.06
N SER A 8 1.89 25.58 -7.94
CA SER A 8 2.25 24.18 -7.79
C SER A 8 1.02 23.25 -7.91
N THR A 9 -0.09 23.65 -7.28
CA THR A 9 -1.36 22.92 -7.40
C THR A 9 -1.86 22.85 -8.84
N SER A 10 -1.78 23.95 -9.59
CA SER A 10 -2.19 24.00 -11.00
C SER A 10 -1.38 23.04 -11.86
N VAL A 11 -0.06 23.05 -11.72
CA VAL A 11 0.84 22.12 -12.43
C VAL A 11 0.53 20.68 -12.08
N TYR A 12 0.32 20.38 -10.80
CA TYR A 12 -0.04 19.05 -10.34
C TYR A 12 -1.35 18.54 -10.98
N LEU A 13 -2.39 19.36 -10.98
CA LEU A 13 -3.68 19.02 -11.59
C LEU A 13 -3.56 18.83 -13.10
N GLU A 14 -2.74 19.62 -13.78
CA GLU A 14 -2.50 19.47 -15.22
C GLU A 14 -1.79 18.14 -15.53
N VAL A 15 -0.76 17.77 -14.77
CA VAL A 15 -0.07 16.47 -14.91
C VAL A 15 -1.03 15.31 -14.69
N LEU A 16 -1.81 15.34 -13.60
CA LEU A 16 -2.83 14.34 -13.33
C LEU A 16 -3.86 14.24 -14.47
N SER A 17 -4.31 15.38 -14.98
CA SER A 17 -5.29 15.42 -16.08
C SER A 17 -4.74 14.81 -17.37
N ARG A 18 -3.47 15.06 -17.69
CA ARG A 18 -2.80 14.46 -18.86
C ARG A 18 -2.71 12.93 -18.72
N ILE A 19 -2.32 12.43 -17.53
CA ILE A 19 -2.26 11.01 -17.27
C ILE A 19 -3.67 10.39 -17.35
N ALA A 20 -4.64 10.96 -16.66
CA ALA A 20 -6.01 10.44 -16.62
C ALA A 20 -6.65 10.41 -18.02
N ARG A 21 -6.43 11.46 -18.84
CA ARG A 21 -6.91 11.50 -20.23
C ARG A 21 -6.24 10.45 -21.11
N ARG A 22 -4.92 10.23 -20.94
CA ARG A 22 -4.20 9.21 -21.72
C ARG A 22 -4.69 7.80 -21.42
N TYR A 23 -4.94 7.50 -20.16
CA TYR A 23 -5.33 6.17 -19.66
C TYR A 23 -6.82 6.12 -19.24
N ARG A 24 -7.69 6.73 -20.01
CA ARG A 24 -9.12 6.84 -19.68
C ARG A 24 -9.94 5.63 -20.06
N ASP A 25 -9.47 4.84 -21.02
CA ASP A 25 -10.26 3.79 -21.65
C ASP A 25 -9.55 2.43 -21.53
N PRO A 26 -10.03 1.53 -20.67
CA PRO A 26 -9.43 0.21 -20.48
C PRO A 26 -9.52 -0.69 -21.74
N SER A 27 -10.42 -0.40 -22.66
CA SER A 27 -10.58 -1.18 -23.90
C SER A 27 -9.58 -0.80 -24.99
N ARG A 28 -8.82 0.30 -24.82
CA ARG A 28 -7.87 0.79 -25.81
C ARG A 28 -6.43 0.64 -25.34
N SER A 29 -5.50 0.53 -26.29
CA SER A 29 -4.07 0.68 -26.01
C SER A 29 -3.75 2.17 -25.73
N PRO A 30 -3.05 2.51 -24.65
CA PRO A 30 -2.30 1.66 -23.72
C PRO A 30 -3.11 1.12 -22.51
N GLY A 31 -4.42 1.14 -22.54
CA GLY A 31 -5.29 0.69 -21.44
C GLY A 31 -5.81 1.82 -20.57
N GLY A 32 -6.57 1.49 -19.53
CA GLY A 32 -7.17 2.45 -18.60
C GLY A 32 -6.66 2.27 -17.17
N ILE A 33 -6.58 3.38 -16.44
CA ILE A 33 -6.28 3.38 -14.99
C ILE A 33 -7.61 3.56 -14.25
N THR A 34 -7.95 2.57 -13.44
CA THR A 34 -9.12 2.60 -12.54
C THR A 34 -8.70 2.85 -11.09
N HIS A 35 -7.53 2.42 -10.67
CA HIS A 35 -7.01 2.51 -9.32
C HIS A 35 -5.83 3.48 -9.25
N TRP A 36 -5.97 4.50 -8.40
CA TRP A 36 -5.00 5.58 -8.24
C TRP A 36 -4.46 5.56 -6.81
N ILE A 37 -3.27 5.04 -6.60
CA ILE A 37 -2.64 5.06 -5.28
C ILE A 37 -2.03 6.46 -5.07
N ALA A 38 -2.52 7.15 -4.04
CA ALA A 38 -2.09 8.50 -3.73
C ALA A 38 -0.78 8.49 -2.91
N HIS A 39 0.31 8.83 -3.55
CA HIS A 39 1.67 8.82 -2.99
C HIS A 39 2.10 7.42 -2.55
N ASN A 40 3.16 7.32 -1.72
CA ASN A 40 3.62 6.07 -1.14
C ASN A 40 3.73 6.23 0.38
N GLU A 41 3.24 5.24 1.13
CA GLU A 41 3.44 5.09 2.59
C GLU A 41 3.41 6.40 3.35
N ILE A 42 2.31 7.14 3.22
CA ILE A 42 2.18 8.50 3.75
C ILE A 42 2.31 8.58 5.28
N ASP A 43 2.09 7.48 5.97
CA ASP A 43 2.33 7.34 7.41
C ASP A 43 3.82 7.41 7.77
N PHE A 44 4.72 7.19 6.80
CA PHE A 44 6.17 7.49 6.87
C PHE A 44 6.50 8.74 6.06
N HIS A 45 5.78 9.82 6.27
CA HIS A 45 5.82 11.03 5.47
C HIS A 45 7.21 11.67 5.36
N THR A 46 8.07 11.53 6.37
CA THR A 46 9.45 12.06 6.32
C THR A 46 10.34 11.36 5.30
N ILE A 47 10.01 10.12 4.93
CA ILE A 47 10.73 9.36 3.91
C ILE A 47 10.13 9.60 2.54
N TRP A 48 8.80 9.56 2.42
CA TRP A 48 8.10 9.53 1.14
C TRP A 48 7.48 10.85 0.71
N THR A 49 7.47 11.86 1.59
CA THR A 49 7.00 13.21 1.28
C THR A 49 8.03 14.25 1.66
N ASN A 50 7.89 15.45 1.15
CA ASN A 50 8.77 16.57 1.48
C ASN A 50 7.97 17.70 2.15
N MET A 51 7.23 17.38 3.21
CA MET A 51 6.42 18.34 3.93
C MET A 51 7.18 19.05 5.06
N GLY A 52 8.35 18.50 5.46
CA GLY A 52 9.07 18.95 6.64
C GLY A 52 8.31 18.65 7.94
N LYS A 53 8.72 19.27 9.04
CA LYS A 53 8.04 19.12 10.34
C LYS A 53 6.77 19.95 10.37
N GLN A 54 5.63 19.28 10.37
CA GLN A 54 4.30 19.90 10.45
C GLN A 54 3.48 19.26 11.57
N PRO A 55 2.47 19.96 12.10
CA PRO A 55 1.45 19.31 12.93
C PRO A 55 0.74 18.18 12.17
N ARG A 56 0.47 17.06 12.85
CA ARG A 56 -0.20 15.87 12.26
C ARG A 56 -1.52 16.22 11.55
N SER A 57 -2.26 17.20 12.07
CA SER A 57 -3.49 17.68 11.45
C SER A 57 -3.26 18.29 10.05
N ILE A 58 -2.19 19.08 9.91
CA ILE A 58 -1.81 19.68 8.62
C ILE A 58 -1.37 18.62 7.63
N GLU A 59 -0.58 17.65 8.06
CA GLU A 59 -0.14 16.53 7.21
C GLU A 59 -1.32 15.72 6.71
N THR A 60 -2.21 15.31 7.61
CA THR A 60 -3.39 14.52 7.28
C THR A 60 -4.35 15.28 6.38
N GLU A 61 -4.62 16.56 6.66
CA GLU A 61 -5.48 17.38 5.83
C GLU A 61 -4.88 17.60 4.42
N THR A 62 -3.59 17.87 4.35
CA THR A 62 -2.89 18.04 3.06
C THR A 62 -2.96 16.77 2.22
N TYR A 63 -2.74 15.62 2.86
CA TYR A 63 -2.87 14.33 2.20
C TYR A 63 -4.29 14.07 1.71
N TYR A 64 -5.29 14.27 2.55
CA TYR A 64 -6.70 14.17 2.18
C TYR A 64 -7.06 15.07 0.99
N ARG A 65 -6.59 16.30 0.99
CA ARG A 65 -6.79 17.23 -0.14
C ARG A 65 -6.15 16.72 -1.42
N SER A 66 -4.95 16.10 -1.32
CA SER A 66 -4.30 15.48 -2.46
C SER A 66 -5.12 14.33 -3.01
N MET A 67 -5.59 13.41 -2.16
CA MET A 67 -6.46 12.31 -2.56
C MET A 67 -7.72 12.81 -3.28
N ARG A 68 -8.40 13.83 -2.74
CA ARG A 68 -9.59 14.41 -3.38
C ARG A 68 -9.28 15.02 -4.75
N LYS A 69 -8.14 15.70 -4.89
CA LYS A 69 -7.71 16.26 -6.18
C LYS A 69 -7.46 15.16 -7.21
N ILE A 70 -6.74 14.09 -6.83
CA ILE A 70 -6.53 12.92 -7.68
C ILE A 70 -7.88 12.32 -8.11
N GLY A 71 -8.77 12.05 -7.14
CA GLY A 71 -10.08 11.46 -7.41
C GLY A 71 -10.95 12.33 -8.32
N THR A 72 -10.97 13.64 -8.08
CA THR A 72 -11.73 14.57 -8.91
C THR A 72 -11.23 14.57 -10.34
N VAL A 73 -9.92 14.60 -10.57
CA VAL A 73 -9.34 14.57 -11.92
C VAL A 73 -9.55 13.21 -12.56
N ALA A 74 -9.28 12.12 -11.86
CA ALA A 74 -9.44 10.77 -12.37
C ALA A 74 -10.87 10.49 -12.83
N LYS A 75 -11.87 10.81 -11.99
CA LYS A 75 -13.31 10.60 -12.29
C LYS A 75 -13.84 11.43 -13.45
N ARG A 76 -13.24 12.58 -13.79
CA ARG A 76 -13.59 13.33 -14.99
C ARG A 76 -13.31 12.55 -16.29
N HIS A 77 -12.36 11.64 -16.26
CA HIS A 77 -11.93 10.85 -17.42
C HIS A 77 -12.37 9.39 -17.34
N ASN A 78 -12.54 8.86 -16.14
CA ASN A 78 -13.03 7.50 -15.88
C ASN A 78 -13.95 7.52 -14.64
N PRO A 79 -15.28 7.40 -14.79
CA PRO A 79 -16.21 7.44 -13.67
C PRO A 79 -16.01 6.32 -12.65
N HIS A 80 -15.36 5.23 -13.05
CA HIS A 80 -15.04 4.08 -12.18
C HIS A 80 -13.70 4.23 -11.45
N ALA A 81 -13.05 5.39 -11.56
CA ALA A 81 -11.77 5.61 -10.88
C ALA A 81 -11.95 5.68 -9.36
N THR A 82 -11.10 4.95 -8.65
CA THR A 82 -11.00 4.95 -7.18
C THR A 82 -9.61 5.40 -6.77
N VAL A 83 -9.51 6.19 -5.69
CA VAL A 83 -8.23 6.67 -5.13
C VAL A 83 -7.95 5.94 -3.82
N PHE A 84 -6.71 5.50 -3.64
CA PHE A 84 -6.31 4.69 -2.50
C PHE A 84 -5.32 5.42 -1.60
N ALA A 85 -5.55 5.37 -0.30
CA ALA A 85 -4.57 5.77 0.71
C ALA A 85 -3.49 4.70 0.84
N SER A 86 -2.22 5.08 0.65
CA SER A 86 -1.07 4.16 0.75
C SER A 86 -0.50 4.16 2.16
N LEU A 87 -0.43 2.99 2.79
CA LEU A 87 -0.12 2.82 4.21
C LEU A 87 0.80 1.62 4.45
N THR A 88 1.71 1.77 5.43
CA THR A 88 2.56 0.68 5.92
C THR A 88 1.84 -0.24 6.91
N HIS A 89 2.56 -1.28 7.38
CA HIS A 89 2.11 -2.20 8.42
C HIS A 89 2.19 -1.64 9.85
N HIS A 90 2.72 -0.44 10.07
CA HIS A 90 2.88 0.19 11.38
C HIS A 90 1.57 0.79 11.89
N TRP A 91 0.59 -0.09 12.18
CA TRP A 91 -0.81 0.25 12.36
C TRP A 91 -1.13 1.23 13.48
N ASN A 92 -0.56 1.00 14.64
CA ASN A 92 -0.80 1.82 15.84
C ASN A 92 0.54 2.14 16.49
N VAL A 93 1.25 3.08 15.90
CA VAL A 93 2.52 3.57 16.46
C VAL A 93 2.22 4.22 17.80
N PRO A 94 2.99 3.91 18.87
CA PRO A 94 2.87 4.62 20.14
C PRO A 94 2.96 6.12 19.92
N ASP A 95 2.19 6.88 20.68
CA ASP A 95 2.23 8.33 20.70
C ASP A 95 3.55 8.79 21.35
N ASP A 96 4.63 8.57 20.63
CA ASP A 96 5.86 9.30 20.87
C ASP A 96 5.69 10.66 20.16
N ASP A 97 6.21 11.72 20.68
CA ASP A 97 6.20 13.05 20.04
C ASP A 97 6.92 13.07 18.67
N SER A 98 7.07 11.91 18.05
CA SER A 98 7.69 11.76 16.75
C SER A 98 6.77 12.31 15.69
N TRP A 99 7.10 13.50 15.22
CA TRP A 99 6.49 14.09 14.02
C TRP A 99 6.82 13.31 12.74
N GLN A 100 7.67 12.28 12.84
CA GLN A 100 8.17 11.53 11.69
C GLN A 100 7.19 10.48 11.16
N ARG A 101 6.21 10.09 11.97
CA ARG A 101 5.25 9.02 11.65
C ARG A 101 3.84 9.40 12.01
N LEU A 102 2.91 9.00 11.17
CA LEU A 102 1.49 8.98 11.47
C LEU A 102 1.06 7.54 11.74
N SER A 103 0.12 7.35 12.64
CA SER A 103 -0.53 6.03 12.78
C SER A 103 -1.49 5.81 11.60
N PRO A 104 -1.35 4.74 10.79
CA PRO A 104 -2.33 4.39 9.76
C PRO A 104 -3.77 4.37 10.29
N ARG A 105 -3.98 3.87 11.50
CA ARG A 105 -5.29 3.87 12.16
C ARG A 105 -5.85 5.26 12.36
N GLU A 106 -5.04 6.20 12.85
CA GLU A 106 -5.47 7.59 13.06
C GLU A 106 -5.66 8.31 11.73
N LEU A 107 -4.77 8.09 10.78
CA LEU A 107 -4.86 8.66 9.44
C LEU A 107 -6.15 8.24 8.74
N LEU A 108 -6.52 6.95 8.78
CA LEU A 108 -7.78 6.47 8.22
C LEU A 108 -9.01 7.06 8.93
N ASN A 109 -8.98 7.19 10.26
CA ASN A 109 -10.04 7.85 11.00
C ASN A 109 -10.20 9.32 10.55
N SER A 110 -9.11 10.05 10.38
CA SER A 110 -9.13 11.45 9.97
C SER A 110 -9.60 11.61 8.53
N ILE A 111 -9.12 10.77 7.59
CA ILE A 111 -9.60 10.76 6.20
C ILE A 111 -11.11 10.52 6.16
N GLN A 112 -11.60 9.55 6.93
CA GLN A 112 -13.04 9.26 7.02
C GLN A 112 -13.82 10.43 7.59
N GLN A 113 -13.30 11.08 8.62
CA GLN A 113 -13.94 12.29 9.20
C GLN A 113 -14.02 13.42 8.18
N TYR A 114 -12.91 13.72 7.50
CA TYR A 114 -12.89 14.75 6.45
C TYR A 114 -13.81 14.40 5.28
N SER A 115 -13.89 13.12 4.91
CA SER A 115 -14.81 12.66 3.87
C SER A 115 -16.25 12.90 4.25
N ARG A 116 -16.65 12.62 5.50
CA ARG A 116 -18.02 12.88 5.97
C ARG A 116 -18.37 14.35 6.01
N LEU A 117 -17.43 15.21 6.43
CA LEU A 117 -17.65 16.66 6.51
C LEU A 117 -17.67 17.33 5.13
N GLY A 118 -16.79 16.91 4.23
CA GLY A 118 -16.63 17.52 2.91
C GLY A 118 -17.39 16.83 1.77
N GLY A 119 -18.28 15.90 2.08
CA GLY A 119 -18.90 14.99 1.12
C GLY A 119 -17.97 13.82 0.78
N ASP A 120 -18.49 12.62 0.92
CA ASP A 120 -17.69 11.41 0.64
C ASP A 120 -17.31 11.34 -0.84
N PHE A 121 -16.18 10.71 -1.11
CA PHE A 121 -15.72 10.34 -2.43
C PHE A 121 -15.26 8.89 -2.38
N ASP A 122 -15.24 8.24 -3.53
CA ASP A 122 -14.87 6.85 -3.63
C ASP A 122 -13.36 6.69 -3.42
N TRP A 123 -12.97 6.36 -2.19
CA TRP A 123 -11.60 6.09 -1.80
C TRP A 123 -11.46 4.72 -1.13
N GLY A 124 -10.29 4.12 -1.29
CA GLY A 124 -9.94 2.83 -0.73
C GLY A 124 -8.60 2.87 0.02
N VAL A 125 -8.12 1.71 0.40
CA VAL A 125 -6.87 1.51 1.14
C VAL A 125 -5.91 0.65 0.34
N ALA A 126 -4.72 1.17 0.07
CA ALA A 126 -3.58 0.46 -0.48
C ALA A 126 -2.63 0.16 0.69
N TYR A 127 -2.63 -1.07 1.15
CA TYR A 127 -1.95 -1.47 2.38
C TYR A 127 -0.75 -2.36 2.09
N HIS A 128 0.36 -2.15 2.84
CA HIS A 128 1.61 -2.89 2.69
C HIS A 128 1.84 -3.77 3.92
N PRO A 129 1.28 -4.98 4.00
CA PRO A 129 1.32 -5.83 5.20
C PRO A 129 2.62 -6.63 5.33
N TYR A 130 3.76 -5.97 5.19
CA TYR A 130 5.06 -6.60 5.38
C TYR A 130 5.17 -7.27 6.76
N PRO A 131 6.05 -8.28 6.93
CA PRO A 131 6.43 -8.76 8.25
C PRO A 131 6.96 -7.64 9.14
N GLN A 132 6.91 -7.84 10.45
CA GLN A 132 7.41 -6.89 11.46
C GLN A 132 8.79 -6.31 11.13
N SER A 133 9.67 -7.11 10.58
CA SER A 133 10.94 -6.70 9.99
C SER A 133 10.97 -7.08 8.52
N LEU A 134 11.38 -6.15 7.66
CA LEU A 134 11.58 -6.44 6.23
C LEU A 134 12.62 -7.55 5.98
N PHE A 135 13.53 -7.77 6.94
CA PHE A 135 14.53 -8.86 6.93
C PHE A 135 14.01 -10.16 7.55
N ALA A 136 12.76 -10.21 8.01
CA ALA A 136 12.19 -11.45 8.52
C ALA A 136 12.13 -12.51 7.42
N THR A 137 12.63 -13.70 7.72
CA THR A 137 12.65 -14.82 6.77
C THR A 137 11.36 -15.62 6.75
N VAL A 138 10.50 -15.44 7.76
CA VAL A 138 9.20 -16.11 7.87
C VAL A 138 8.09 -15.11 8.20
N ALA A 139 6.92 -15.30 7.59
CA ALA A 139 5.80 -14.37 7.68
C ALA A 139 4.80 -14.69 8.82
N TRP A 140 5.07 -15.70 9.64
CA TRP A 140 4.15 -16.18 10.70
C TRP A 140 4.76 -16.08 12.10
N SER A 141 5.87 -15.37 12.27
CA SER A 141 6.60 -15.28 13.55
C SER A 141 6.67 -13.87 14.14
N ASP A 142 5.84 -12.95 13.60
CA ASP A 142 5.76 -11.60 14.13
C ASP A 142 5.26 -11.61 15.58
N ARG A 143 5.91 -10.83 16.43
CA ARG A 143 5.63 -10.79 17.89
C ARG A 143 4.78 -9.59 18.29
N ASN A 144 4.92 -8.48 17.58
CA ASN A 144 4.20 -7.23 17.88
C ASN A 144 2.85 -7.15 17.16
N VAL A 145 2.18 -8.28 17.02
CA VAL A 145 0.88 -8.42 16.40
C VAL A 145 -0.13 -9.01 17.38
N SER A 146 -1.36 -8.55 17.32
CA SER A 146 -2.46 -9.11 18.09
C SER A 146 -3.76 -9.05 17.28
N ASP A 147 -4.82 -9.69 17.77
CA ASP A 147 -6.14 -9.67 17.13
C ASP A 147 -7.02 -8.48 17.62
N ARG A 148 -6.42 -7.44 18.15
CA ARG A 148 -7.07 -6.25 18.70
C ARG A 148 -6.90 -5.06 17.77
N TYR A 149 -7.80 -4.07 17.85
CA TYR A 149 -7.69 -2.82 17.06
C TYR A 149 -6.53 -1.92 17.47
N ASP A 150 -6.00 -2.10 18.68
CA ASP A 150 -4.84 -1.38 19.20
C ASP A 150 -3.51 -2.13 19.01
N THR A 151 -3.51 -3.20 18.19
CA THR A 151 -2.28 -3.89 17.82
C THR A 151 -1.22 -2.92 17.27
N PRO A 152 0.05 -3.02 17.66
CA PRO A 152 1.10 -2.15 17.11
C PRO A 152 1.24 -2.29 15.59
N LEU A 153 1.20 -3.53 15.09
CA LEU A 153 1.36 -3.83 13.68
C LEU A 153 0.17 -4.61 13.13
N ILE A 154 -0.16 -4.37 11.86
CA ILE A 154 -0.98 -5.27 11.06
C ILE A 154 -0.12 -5.76 9.91
N THR A 155 0.32 -7.01 10.01
CA THR A 155 1.10 -7.72 8.99
C THR A 155 0.23 -8.75 8.30
N ILE A 156 0.79 -9.53 7.38
CA ILE A 156 0.04 -10.65 6.79
C ILE A 156 -0.47 -11.64 7.87
N GLN A 157 0.17 -11.70 9.04
CA GLN A 157 -0.18 -12.63 10.12
C GLN A 157 -1.51 -12.29 10.81
N ASN A 158 -1.88 -11.01 10.92
CA ASN A 158 -3.11 -10.55 11.57
C ASN A 158 -3.95 -9.61 10.70
N LEU A 159 -3.86 -9.74 9.39
CA LEU A 159 -4.48 -8.84 8.40
C LEU A 159 -6.02 -8.74 8.56
N GLN A 160 -6.68 -9.74 9.12
CA GLN A 160 -8.12 -9.71 9.45
C GLN A 160 -8.50 -8.53 10.37
N VAL A 161 -7.55 -7.98 11.13
CA VAL A 161 -7.80 -6.82 12.00
C VAL A 161 -8.13 -5.58 11.15
N LEU A 162 -7.41 -5.38 10.03
CA LEU A 162 -7.71 -4.31 9.07
C LEU A 162 -9.12 -4.47 8.49
N GLY A 163 -9.48 -5.69 8.06
CA GLY A 163 -10.83 -5.96 7.52
C GLY A 163 -11.93 -5.63 8.53
N ARG A 164 -11.81 -6.13 9.76
CA ARG A 164 -12.78 -5.80 10.83
C ARG A 164 -12.83 -4.31 11.17
N PHE A 165 -11.69 -3.61 11.10
CA PHE A 165 -11.66 -2.16 11.33
C PHE A 165 -12.44 -1.41 10.25
N LEU A 166 -12.24 -1.76 8.97
CA LEU A 166 -12.91 -1.12 7.84
C LEU A 166 -14.40 -1.51 7.73
N GLN A 167 -14.82 -2.63 8.30
CA GLN A 167 -16.24 -3.04 8.38
C GLN A 167 -17.03 -2.30 9.47
N GLN A 168 -16.40 -1.53 10.34
CA GLN A 168 -17.13 -0.76 11.34
C GLN A 168 -18.05 0.27 10.65
N PRO A 169 -19.30 0.49 11.13
CA PRO A 169 -20.26 1.42 10.51
C PRO A 169 -19.69 2.82 10.27
N ARG A 170 -18.78 3.26 11.13
CA ARG A 170 -18.12 4.56 11.01
C ARG A 170 -17.10 4.63 9.87
N MET A 171 -16.62 3.50 9.35
CA MET A 171 -15.61 3.41 8.28
C MET A 171 -16.20 3.12 6.90
N LEU A 172 -17.48 2.76 6.83
CA LEU A 172 -18.15 2.49 5.57
C LEU A 172 -18.23 3.76 4.70
N ASN A 173 -18.32 3.56 3.40
CA ASN A 173 -18.56 4.63 2.43
C ASN A 173 -19.98 5.20 2.54
N ALA A 174 -20.32 6.20 1.72
CA ALA A 174 -21.61 6.89 1.76
C ALA A 174 -22.81 5.99 1.44
N VAL A 175 -22.58 4.85 0.76
CA VAL A 175 -23.66 3.88 0.43
C VAL A 175 -23.68 2.68 1.38
N GLY A 176 -22.89 2.72 2.46
CA GLY A 176 -22.89 1.68 3.50
C GLY A 176 -22.03 0.46 3.18
N GLU A 177 -21.11 0.57 2.22
CA GLU A 177 -20.22 -0.52 1.84
C GLU A 177 -18.82 -0.35 2.44
N MET A 178 -18.13 -1.47 2.62
CA MET A 178 -16.73 -1.48 3.01
C MET A 178 -15.88 -0.87 1.89
N ARG A 179 -14.89 -0.07 2.27
CA ARG A 179 -13.94 0.49 1.32
C ARG A 179 -13.05 -0.58 0.71
N THR A 180 -12.78 -0.46 -0.58
CA THR A 180 -11.90 -1.37 -1.34
C THR A 180 -10.51 -1.40 -0.74
N VAL A 181 -9.92 -2.59 -0.68
CA VAL A 181 -8.56 -2.80 -0.17
C VAL A 181 -7.69 -3.47 -1.23
N LEU A 182 -6.56 -2.85 -1.51
CA LEU A 182 -5.48 -3.44 -2.29
C LEU A 182 -4.31 -3.74 -1.35
N LEU A 183 -3.67 -4.89 -1.50
CA LEU A 183 -2.34 -5.09 -0.96
C LEU A 183 -1.34 -4.72 -2.05
N SER A 184 -1.03 -3.42 -2.11
CA SER A 184 -0.33 -2.82 -3.23
C SER A 184 1.18 -3.05 -3.21
N GLU A 185 1.70 -3.48 -2.06
CA GLU A 185 3.11 -3.84 -1.93
C GLU A 185 3.29 -4.87 -0.81
N GLN A 186 3.91 -5.99 -1.14
CA GLN A 186 4.19 -7.07 -0.21
C GLN A 186 5.29 -7.97 -0.75
N GLY A 187 6.30 -8.25 0.05
CA GLY A 187 7.38 -9.18 -0.28
C GLY A 187 7.90 -9.92 0.95
N PHE A 188 8.64 -10.99 0.73
CA PHE A 188 9.25 -11.78 1.78
C PHE A 188 10.75 -11.93 1.51
N HIS A 189 11.56 -11.71 2.54
CA HIS A 189 13.02 -11.72 2.41
C HIS A 189 13.57 -13.14 2.32
N SER A 190 14.57 -13.31 1.44
CA SER A 190 15.47 -14.45 1.42
C SER A 190 16.85 -13.99 1.91
N ALA A 191 17.30 -14.46 3.06
CA ALA A 191 18.57 -13.97 3.66
C ALA A 191 19.75 -14.08 2.69
N ASP A 192 19.77 -15.15 1.91
CA ASP A 192 20.72 -15.39 0.83
C ASP A 192 20.06 -16.17 -0.32
N TYR A 193 20.84 -16.68 -1.26
CA TYR A 193 20.33 -17.51 -2.37
C TYR A 193 20.47 -19.02 -2.11
N GLY A 194 20.83 -19.41 -0.90
CA GLY A 194 20.90 -20.80 -0.47
C GLY A 194 19.52 -21.46 -0.35
N GLU A 195 19.54 -22.77 -0.35
CA GLU A 195 18.33 -23.61 -0.34
C GLU A 195 17.41 -23.32 0.86
N PRO A 196 17.89 -23.23 2.11
CA PRO A 196 17.01 -22.95 3.26
C PRO A 196 16.35 -21.58 3.17
N SER A 197 17.09 -20.54 2.78
CA SER A 197 16.61 -19.17 2.68
C SER A 197 15.51 -19.02 1.63
N GLN A 198 15.70 -19.62 0.45
CA GLN A 198 14.68 -19.64 -0.61
C GLN A 198 13.44 -20.46 -0.20
N GLN A 199 13.64 -21.52 0.59
CA GLN A 199 12.53 -22.32 1.12
C GLN A 199 11.65 -21.48 2.04
N PHE A 200 12.23 -20.74 2.98
CA PHE A 200 11.48 -19.87 3.89
C PHE A 200 10.74 -18.76 3.13
N GLN A 201 11.37 -18.13 2.14
CA GLN A 201 10.70 -17.14 1.30
C GLN A 201 9.48 -17.73 0.58
N SER A 202 9.63 -18.92 -0.01
CA SER A 202 8.52 -19.58 -0.73
C SER A 202 7.41 -20.02 0.19
N GLN A 203 7.73 -20.51 1.39
CA GLN A 203 6.73 -20.86 2.42
C GLN A 203 5.98 -19.62 2.93
N SER A 204 6.68 -18.49 3.11
CA SER A 204 6.06 -17.22 3.51
C SER A 204 5.07 -16.72 2.47
N LEU A 205 5.40 -16.82 1.19
CA LEU A 205 4.46 -16.50 0.12
C LEU A 205 3.26 -17.46 0.11
N SER A 206 3.50 -18.77 0.27
CA SER A 206 2.41 -19.76 0.37
C SER A 206 1.48 -19.49 1.54
N TYR A 207 2.04 -19.16 2.69
CA TYR A 207 1.29 -18.78 3.90
C TYR A 207 0.42 -17.54 3.63
N ALA A 208 0.99 -16.49 3.03
CA ALA A 208 0.24 -15.29 2.65
C ALA A 208 -0.95 -15.65 1.76
N MET A 209 -0.73 -16.42 0.69
CA MET A 209 -1.77 -16.79 -0.25
C MET A 209 -2.88 -17.64 0.38
N GLN A 210 -2.52 -18.55 1.31
CA GLN A 210 -3.52 -19.31 2.05
C GLN A 210 -4.41 -18.41 2.92
N ARG A 211 -3.83 -17.40 3.57
CA ARG A 211 -4.60 -16.44 4.35
C ARG A 211 -5.51 -15.59 3.47
N LEU A 212 -5.01 -15.10 2.35
CA LEU A 212 -5.77 -14.24 1.43
C LEU A 212 -7.01 -14.95 0.86
N LYS A 213 -6.96 -16.27 0.66
CA LYS A 213 -8.12 -17.06 0.25
C LYS A 213 -9.32 -16.95 1.22
N THR A 214 -9.06 -16.61 2.49
CA THR A 214 -10.11 -16.41 3.50
C THR A 214 -10.56 -14.96 3.64
N MET A 215 -10.06 -14.06 2.78
CA MET A 215 -10.26 -12.61 2.87
C MET A 215 -10.79 -12.03 1.55
N PRO A 216 -12.05 -12.38 1.16
CA PRO A 216 -12.61 -11.98 -0.14
C PRO A 216 -12.83 -10.46 -0.29
N TRP A 217 -12.64 -9.70 0.77
CA TRP A 217 -12.69 -8.23 0.80
C TRP A 217 -11.40 -7.58 0.27
N ILE A 218 -10.34 -8.35 0.00
CA ILE A 218 -9.12 -7.88 -0.63
C ILE A 218 -9.26 -8.05 -2.14
N GLU A 219 -9.20 -6.94 -2.86
CA GLU A 219 -9.38 -6.95 -4.32
C GLU A 219 -8.14 -7.43 -5.07
N SER A 220 -6.95 -7.06 -4.61
CA SER A 220 -5.71 -7.45 -5.29
C SER A 220 -4.52 -7.59 -4.34
N PHE A 221 -3.55 -8.38 -4.78
CA PHE A 221 -2.27 -8.59 -4.12
C PHE A 221 -1.13 -8.38 -5.11
N HIS A 222 -0.27 -7.43 -4.85
CA HIS A 222 0.88 -7.08 -5.67
C HIS A 222 2.18 -7.48 -4.96
N TYR A 223 2.92 -8.40 -5.56
CA TYR A 223 4.17 -8.87 -4.98
C TYR A 223 5.34 -7.91 -5.30
N HIS A 224 6.00 -7.42 -4.30
CA HIS A 224 7.24 -6.67 -4.40
C HIS A 224 8.41 -7.60 -4.07
N ARG A 225 9.25 -8.03 -5.01
CA ARG A 225 9.28 -7.51 -6.38
C ARG A 225 9.63 -8.62 -7.38
N TRP A 226 9.73 -8.27 -8.63
CA TRP A 226 10.03 -9.24 -9.69
C TRP A 226 11.46 -9.79 -9.64
N ILE A 227 12.47 -8.90 -9.54
CA ILE A 227 13.89 -9.20 -9.51
C ILE A 227 14.52 -8.46 -8.33
N ASP A 228 15.43 -9.10 -7.60
CA ASP A 228 16.21 -8.42 -6.55
C ASP A 228 16.99 -7.22 -7.12
N HIS A 229 17.18 -6.20 -6.30
CA HIS A 229 17.88 -4.99 -6.70
C HIS A 229 19.01 -4.65 -5.73
N PRO A 230 20.20 -4.21 -6.19
CA PRO A 230 21.32 -3.94 -5.31
C PRO A 230 21.05 -2.78 -4.34
N ASP A 231 20.26 -1.79 -4.74
CA ASP A 231 19.97 -0.59 -3.94
C ASP A 231 18.79 -0.76 -2.96
N GLU A 232 18.36 -1.99 -2.70
CA GLU A 232 17.32 -2.32 -1.72
C GLU A 232 17.85 -2.52 -0.29
N GLY A 233 19.00 -1.92 0.06
CA GLY A 233 19.56 -2.02 1.40
C GLY A 233 19.91 -3.45 1.84
N GLY A 234 20.17 -4.36 0.90
CA GLY A 234 20.46 -5.78 1.18
C GLY A 234 19.22 -6.69 1.22
N LEU A 235 18.03 -6.15 1.05
CA LEU A 235 16.79 -6.93 0.93
C LEU A 235 16.80 -7.79 -0.34
N LYS A 236 16.38 -9.04 -0.22
CA LYS A 236 16.21 -9.98 -1.34
C LYS A 236 14.76 -10.44 -1.42
N LEU A 237 13.87 -9.50 -1.75
CA LEU A 237 12.42 -9.71 -1.84
C LEU A 237 11.99 -10.31 -3.17
N GLY A 238 12.82 -10.17 -4.22
CA GLY A 238 12.49 -10.58 -5.58
C GLY A 238 12.12 -12.04 -5.72
N LEU A 239 11.29 -12.34 -6.70
CA LEU A 239 11.03 -13.71 -7.17
C LEU A 239 12.24 -14.28 -7.96
N ARG A 240 13.17 -13.41 -8.35
CA ARG A 240 14.41 -13.76 -9.05
C ARG A 240 15.59 -13.13 -8.32
N THR A 241 16.76 -13.77 -8.46
CA THR A 241 18.01 -13.26 -7.89
C THR A 241 18.45 -11.97 -8.59
N LEU A 242 19.49 -11.32 -8.05
CA LEU A 242 20.18 -10.24 -8.75
C LEU A 242 20.59 -10.68 -10.15
N PRO A 243 20.52 -9.77 -11.14
CA PRO A 243 21.10 -9.99 -12.47
C PRO A 243 22.61 -10.22 -12.41
N THR A 244 23.11 -11.04 -13.32
CA THR A 244 24.55 -11.24 -13.57
C THR A 244 24.81 -11.11 -15.07
N ALA A 245 26.09 -11.05 -15.48
CA ALA A 245 26.45 -11.00 -16.89
C ALA A 245 25.93 -12.24 -17.66
N GLU A 246 25.98 -13.43 -17.03
CA GLU A 246 25.49 -14.68 -17.62
C GLU A 246 23.97 -14.82 -17.52
N ASN A 247 23.33 -14.08 -16.63
CA ASN A 247 21.89 -14.12 -16.43
C ASN A 247 21.31 -12.72 -16.15
N PRO A 248 21.06 -11.90 -17.19
CA PRO A 248 20.65 -10.51 -17.05
C PRO A 248 19.26 -10.33 -16.42
N PHE A 249 18.46 -11.40 -16.33
CA PHE A 249 17.16 -11.39 -15.65
C PHE A 249 17.19 -12.07 -14.27
N GLY A 250 18.37 -12.43 -13.74
CA GLY A 250 18.54 -13.21 -12.52
C GLY A 250 17.98 -14.64 -12.65
N LYS A 251 18.31 -15.53 -11.72
CA LYS A 251 17.76 -16.89 -11.65
C LYS A 251 16.41 -16.90 -10.94
N ARG A 252 15.48 -17.75 -11.34
CA ARG A 252 14.22 -17.95 -10.62
C ARG A 252 14.50 -18.55 -9.25
N LYS A 253 13.91 -17.95 -8.20
CA LYS A 253 13.91 -18.50 -6.84
C LYS A 253 12.76 -19.49 -6.66
N LYS A 254 12.72 -20.22 -5.54
CA LYS A 254 11.60 -21.11 -5.20
C LYS A 254 10.26 -20.37 -5.13
N SER A 255 10.27 -19.15 -4.62
CA SER A 255 9.08 -18.27 -4.55
C SER A 255 8.49 -17.94 -5.93
N TRP A 256 9.30 -17.94 -7.02
CA TRP A 256 8.79 -17.80 -8.37
C TRP A 256 7.76 -18.86 -8.72
N TYR A 257 8.06 -20.11 -8.41
CA TYR A 257 7.18 -21.24 -8.77
C TYR A 257 5.91 -21.25 -7.93
N VAL A 258 6.00 -20.82 -6.67
CA VAL A 258 4.82 -20.59 -5.82
C VAL A 258 3.94 -19.49 -6.42
N TYR A 259 4.54 -18.34 -6.79
CA TYR A 259 3.80 -17.23 -7.39
C TYR A 259 3.14 -17.62 -8.71
N GLN A 260 3.84 -18.35 -9.58
CA GLN A 260 3.33 -18.82 -10.86
C GLN A 260 2.15 -19.80 -10.70
N ALA A 261 2.10 -20.55 -9.60
CA ALA A 261 1.04 -21.50 -9.30
C ALA A 261 -0.22 -20.88 -8.66
N ILE A 262 -0.20 -19.59 -8.34
CA ILE A 262 -1.35 -18.86 -7.80
C ILE A 262 -2.40 -18.73 -8.92
N LYS A 263 -3.60 -19.26 -8.65
CA LYS A 263 -4.77 -19.20 -9.54
C LYS A 263 -5.86 -18.37 -8.89
#